data_cd44dedef515c0c36688c55a860836d7
#
_entry.id   cd44dedef515c0c36688c55a860836d7
#
_cell.length_a   1.000
_cell.length_b   1.000
_cell.length_c   1.000
_cell.angle_alpha   90.00
_cell.angle_beta   90.00
_cell.angle_gamma   90.00
#
_symmetry.space_group_name_H-M   'P 1'
#
loop_
_entity.id
_entity.type
_entity.pdbx_description
1 polymer ?
#
loop_
_entity_poly.entity_id
_entity_poly.type
_entity_poly.pdbx_seq_one_letter_code
_entity_poly.pdbx_strand_id
1 'polypeptide(L)'
;VKAITGHLSARGLQPRRPRSPQLARHGQLIHLHTPITTPAPGQSPLALAGVLHPTPAVAGLPRREAMNWLRSLEPFERDGYAAPIGWIDSAGDAELRVAIRCGHARGNQLDLTAGAGLVRGSVAERELQEVGLKLTVMADQLDLISGGR
;
A
#
# COMPACT_ATOMS: atom_id res chain seq x y z
N VAL A 1 0.49 11.17 -5.78
CA VAL A 1 -0.51 11.67 -6.73
C VAL A 1 0.08 11.77 -8.13
N LYS A 2 1.13 12.61 -8.37
CA LYS A 2 1.71 12.85 -9.72
C LYS A 2 2.09 11.56 -10.47
N ALA A 3 2.71 10.58 -9.81
CA ALA A 3 3.09 9.32 -10.47
C ALA A 3 1.84 8.55 -10.96
N ILE A 4 0.80 8.45 -10.14
CA ILE A 4 -0.44 7.76 -10.49
C ILE A 4 -1.12 8.45 -11.68
N THR A 5 -1.33 9.77 -11.61
CA THR A 5 -1.93 10.50 -12.73
C THR A 5 -1.08 10.42 -13.99
N GLY A 6 0.24 10.48 -13.87
CA GLY A 6 1.18 10.33 -14.99
C GLY A 6 1.06 8.96 -15.68
N HIS A 7 1.00 7.86 -14.91
CA HIS A 7 0.83 6.51 -15.46
C HIS A 7 -0.52 6.34 -16.18
N LEU A 8 -1.60 6.89 -15.61
CA LEU A 8 -2.91 6.87 -16.25
C LEU A 8 -2.93 7.70 -17.53
N SER A 9 -2.35 8.90 -17.51
CA SER A 9 -2.25 9.77 -18.70
C SER A 9 -1.41 9.15 -19.81
N ALA A 10 -0.32 8.47 -19.48
CA ALA A 10 0.50 7.75 -20.44
C ALA A 10 -0.27 6.60 -21.15
N ARG A 11 -1.39 6.16 -20.58
CA ARG A 11 -2.34 5.21 -21.19
C ARG A 11 -3.48 5.88 -21.96
N GLY A 12 -3.41 7.18 -22.19
CA GLY A 12 -4.44 7.95 -22.87
C GLY A 12 -5.68 8.24 -22.00
N LEU A 13 -5.63 7.92 -20.69
CA LEU A 13 -6.72 8.22 -19.76
C LEU A 13 -6.63 9.66 -19.27
N GLN A 14 -7.75 10.20 -18.83
CA GLN A 14 -7.87 11.59 -18.34
C GLN A 14 -8.18 11.60 -16.83
N PRO A 15 -7.19 11.39 -15.96
CA PRO A 15 -7.42 11.35 -14.53
C PRO A 15 -7.80 12.72 -13.99
N ARG A 16 -8.85 12.76 -13.18
CA ARG A 16 -9.32 13.94 -12.46
C ARG A 16 -9.03 13.78 -10.97
N ARG A 17 -8.70 14.86 -10.31
CA ARG A 17 -8.44 14.89 -8.87
C ARG A 17 -8.75 16.28 -8.30
N PRO A 18 -9.06 16.42 -7.02
CA PRO A 18 -9.15 17.71 -6.37
C PRO A 18 -7.80 18.43 -6.37
N ARG A 19 -7.83 19.75 -6.29
CA ARG A 19 -6.61 20.59 -6.23
C ARG A 19 -5.83 20.34 -4.93
N SER A 20 -6.54 20.16 -3.82
CA SER A 20 -5.97 19.92 -2.50
C SER A 20 -6.33 18.54 -1.98
N PRO A 21 -5.46 17.89 -1.18
CA PRO A 21 -5.81 16.68 -0.47
C PRO A 21 -6.99 16.90 0.46
N GLN A 22 -7.74 15.86 0.72
CA GLN A 22 -8.82 15.79 1.69
C GLN A 22 -8.34 15.04 2.93
N LEU A 23 -8.99 15.25 4.06
CA LEU A 23 -8.79 14.43 5.24
C LEU A 23 -9.72 13.21 5.17
N ALA A 24 -9.16 12.03 5.28
CA ALA A 24 -9.91 10.79 5.41
C ALA A 24 -9.67 10.20 6.81
N ARG A 25 -10.74 9.82 7.49
CA ARG A 25 -10.69 9.19 8.80
C ARG A 25 -10.83 7.68 8.65
N HIS A 26 -9.89 6.94 9.23
CA HIS A 26 -9.92 5.49 9.32
C HIS A 26 -9.76 5.10 10.80
N GLY A 27 -10.88 4.82 11.47
CA GLY A 27 -10.90 4.63 12.91
C GLY A 27 -10.44 5.90 13.64
N GLN A 28 -9.38 5.79 14.43
CA GLN A 28 -8.77 6.91 15.16
C GLN A 28 -7.69 7.66 14.36
N LEU A 29 -7.32 7.15 13.18
CA LEU A 29 -6.28 7.74 12.35
C LEU A 29 -6.87 8.66 11.30
N ILE A 30 -6.20 9.80 11.09
CA ILE A 30 -6.53 10.77 10.04
C ILE A 30 -5.41 10.75 9.01
N HIS A 31 -5.76 10.56 7.76
CA HIS A 31 -4.81 10.54 6.65
C HIS A 31 -5.15 11.58 5.59
N LEU A 32 -4.13 12.08 4.92
CA LEU A 32 -4.31 12.84 3.69
C LEU A 32 -4.74 11.90 2.57
N HIS A 33 -5.87 12.19 1.96
CA HIS A 33 -6.47 11.42 0.88
C HIS A 33 -6.68 12.30 -0.35
N THR A 34 -6.29 11.79 -1.52
CA THR A 34 -6.55 12.45 -2.80
C THR A 34 -7.24 11.45 -3.71
N PRO A 35 -8.58 11.50 -3.86
CA PRO A 35 -9.27 10.64 -4.81
C PRO A 35 -8.83 10.97 -6.24
N ILE A 36 -8.59 9.95 -7.04
CA ILE A 36 -8.27 10.06 -8.45
C ILE A 36 -9.30 9.24 -9.22
N THR A 37 -10.02 9.87 -10.11
CA THR A 37 -11.04 9.22 -10.93
C THR A 37 -10.73 9.41 -12.40
N THR A 38 -11.07 8.43 -13.23
CA THR A 38 -10.93 8.52 -14.68
C THR A 38 -11.94 7.59 -15.36
N PRO A 39 -12.63 8.01 -16.42
CA PRO A 39 -13.28 7.06 -17.32
C PRO A 39 -12.22 6.15 -17.94
N ALA A 40 -12.47 4.84 -17.95
CA ALA A 40 -11.53 3.85 -18.46
C ALA A 40 -12.27 2.78 -19.31
N PRO A 41 -13.00 3.18 -20.38
CA PRO A 41 -13.78 2.25 -21.16
C PRO A 41 -12.86 1.18 -21.79
N GLY A 42 -13.29 -0.07 -21.69
CA GLY A 42 -12.55 -1.21 -22.25
C GLY A 42 -11.24 -1.56 -21.54
N GLN A 43 -10.91 -0.93 -20.42
CA GLN A 43 -9.72 -1.27 -19.63
C GLN A 43 -10.05 -2.34 -18.60
N SER A 44 -9.23 -3.38 -18.55
CA SER A 44 -9.33 -4.38 -17.48
C SER A 44 -8.80 -3.82 -16.16
N PRO A 45 -9.49 -4.05 -15.02
CA PRO A 45 -8.99 -3.67 -13.70
C PRO A 45 -7.59 -4.22 -13.39
N LEU A 46 -7.30 -5.46 -13.79
CA LEU A 46 -5.96 -6.06 -13.65
C LEU A 46 -4.90 -5.34 -14.46
N ALA A 47 -5.23 -4.94 -15.69
CA ALA A 47 -4.30 -4.17 -16.51
C ALA A 47 -4.00 -2.80 -15.90
N LEU A 48 -5.01 -2.13 -15.34
CA LEU A 48 -4.83 -0.86 -14.63
C LEU A 48 -4.02 -1.05 -13.34
N ALA A 49 -4.30 -2.10 -12.56
CA ALA A 49 -3.52 -2.44 -11.39
C ALA A 49 -2.05 -2.67 -11.74
N GLY A 50 -1.75 -3.43 -12.80
CA GLY A 50 -0.38 -3.68 -13.27
C GLY A 50 0.38 -2.42 -13.69
N VAL A 51 -0.32 -1.41 -14.21
CA VAL A 51 0.27 -0.11 -14.54
C VAL A 51 0.59 0.72 -13.30
N LEU A 52 -0.32 0.72 -12.34
CA LEU A 52 -0.23 1.55 -11.14
C LEU A 52 0.67 0.94 -10.07
N HIS A 53 0.68 -0.39 -9.97
CA HIS A 53 1.42 -1.10 -8.93
C HIS A 53 2.88 -1.41 -9.36
N PRO A 54 3.84 -1.36 -8.41
CA PRO A 54 3.72 -0.78 -7.09
C PRO A 54 3.68 0.74 -7.13
N THR A 55 2.83 1.34 -6.29
CA THR A 55 2.77 2.80 -6.18
C THR A 55 3.97 3.34 -5.41
N PRO A 56 4.33 4.63 -5.56
CA PRO A 56 5.42 5.22 -4.79
C PRO A 56 5.24 5.12 -3.26
N ALA A 57 4.01 4.98 -2.79
CA ALA A 57 3.73 4.85 -1.36
C ALA A 57 4.26 3.55 -0.74
N VAL A 58 4.46 2.51 -1.55
CA VAL A 58 4.94 1.20 -1.09
C VAL A 58 6.25 0.76 -1.75
N ALA A 59 6.69 1.48 -2.79
CA ALA A 59 7.93 1.18 -3.50
C ALA A 59 8.93 2.34 -3.48
N GLY A 60 8.46 3.58 -3.56
CA GLY A 60 9.33 4.76 -3.67
C GLY A 60 9.50 5.27 -5.11
N LEU A 61 10.32 6.31 -5.26
CA LEU A 61 10.67 6.95 -6.53
C LEU A 61 12.17 7.27 -6.57
N PRO A 62 12.85 7.11 -7.74
CA PRO A 62 12.35 6.49 -8.97
C PRO A 62 12.04 5.00 -8.76
N ARG A 63 10.97 4.49 -9.41
CA ARG A 63 10.42 3.15 -9.12
C ARG A 63 11.44 2.02 -9.22
N ARG A 64 12.20 1.96 -10.32
CA ARG A 64 13.16 0.87 -10.59
C ARG A 64 14.28 0.84 -9.54
N GLU A 65 14.87 1.99 -9.28
CA GLU A 65 15.95 2.15 -8.31
C GLU A 65 15.47 1.83 -6.89
N ALA A 66 14.30 2.35 -6.51
CA ALA A 66 13.70 2.08 -5.21
C ALA A 66 13.40 0.58 -5.02
N MET A 67 12.85 -0.09 -6.03
CA MET A 67 12.60 -1.54 -5.98
C MET A 67 13.90 -2.36 -5.87
N ASN A 68 14.98 -1.93 -6.53
CA ASN A 68 16.29 -2.59 -6.39
C ASN A 68 16.83 -2.43 -4.96
N TRP A 69 16.74 -1.23 -4.40
CA TRP A 69 17.13 -0.97 -3.01
C TRP A 69 16.33 -1.83 -2.02
N LEU A 70 15.02 -1.89 -2.17
CA LEU A 70 14.16 -2.69 -1.30
C LEU A 70 14.55 -4.16 -1.32
N ARG A 71 14.77 -4.75 -2.51
CA ARG A 71 15.22 -6.15 -2.62
C ARG A 71 16.57 -6.43 -1.97
N SER A 72 17.47 -5.44 -1.94
CA SER A 72 18.79 -5.62 -1.35
C SER A 72 18.86 -5.33 0.16
N LEU A 73 17.93 -4.55 0.69
CA LEU A 73 17.96 -4.08 2.07
C LEU A 73 16.94 -4.75 2.98
N GLU A 74 15.79 -5.16 2.45
CA GLU A 74 14.79 -5.86 3.25
C GLU A 74 15.28 -7.28 3.58
N PRO A 75 15.23 -7.67 4.87
CA PRO A 75 15.74 -8.98 5.30
C PRO A 75 14.76 -10.13 5.04
N PHE A 76 13.69 -9.88 4.29
CA PHE A 76 12.63 -10.84 3.99
C PHE A 76 12.08 -10.63 2.59
N GLU A 77 11.51 -11.67 2.02
CA GLU A 77 10.73 -11.58 0.77
C GLU A 77 9.34 -11.00 1.07
N ARG A 78 8.92 -10.00 0.30
CA ARG A 78 7.61 -9.36 0.50
C ARG A 78 6.43 -10.28 0.23
N ASP A 79 6.60 -11.29 -0.62
CA ASP A 79 5.54 -12.18 -1.09
C ASP A 79 4.28 -11.38 -1.49
N GLY A 80 3.19 -11.53 -0.73
CA GLY A 80 1.96 -10.76 -0.90
C GLY A 80 1.93 -9.40 -0.19
N TYR A 81 2.93 -9.05 0.63
CA TYR A 81 2.96 -7.75 1.31
C TYR A 81 3.09 -6.60 0.31
N ALA A 82 2.27 -5.60 0.47
CA ALA A 82 2.13 -4.44 -0.40
C ALA A 82 1.60 -4.76 -1.81
N ALA A 83 1.25 -6.00 -2.13
CA ALA A 83 0.64 -6.38 -3.40
C ALA A 83 -0.84 -5.92 -3.49
N PRO A 84 -1.41 -5.78 -4.69
CA PRO A 84 -2.85 -5.61 -4.86
C PRO A 84 -3.57 -6.91 -4.45
N ILE A 85 -4.58 -6.77 -3.59
CA ILE A 85 -5.46 -7.86 -3.19
C ILE A 85 -6.91 -7.40 -3.26
N GLY A 86 -7.82 -8.27 -3.66
CA GLY A 86 -9.24 -7.93 -3.75
C GLY A 86 -10.00 -8.91 -4.62
N TRP A 87 -11.04 -8.42 -5.27
CA TRP A 87 -11.92 -9.22 -6.10
C TRP A 87 -12.20 -8.55 -7.44
N ILE A 88 -12.57 -9.35 -8.41
CA ILE A 88 -13.08 -8.96 -9.72
C ILE A 88 -14.22 -9.89 -10.03
N ASP A 89 -15.35 -9.37 -10.44
CA ASP A 89 -16.51 -10.17 -10.82
C ASP A 89 -16.65 -10.38 -12.32
N SER A 90 -17.67 -11.12 -12.71
CA SER A 90 -17.95 -11.46 -14.12
C SER A 90 -18.47 -10.28 -14.94
N ALA A 91 -18.93 -9.21 -14.31
CA ALA A 91 -19.32 -7.97 -14.99
C ALA A 91 -18.10 -7.07 -15.28
N GLY A 92 -16.96 -7.38 -14.69
CA GLY A 92 -15.73 -6.60 -14.80
C GLY A 92 -15.58 -5.54 -13.71
N ASP A 93 -16.46 -5.52 -12.72
CA ASP A 93 -16.31 -4.68 -11.55
C ASP A 93 -15.21 -5.26 -10.64
N ALA A 94 -14.49 -4.39 -9.96
CA ALA A 94 -13.37 -4.80 -9.12
C ALA A 94 -13.13 -3.84 -7.96
N GLU A 95 -12.68 -4.39 -6.86
CA GLU A 95 -12.08 -3.61 -5.79
C GLU A 95 -10.75 -4.23 -5.41
N LEU A 96 -9.67 -3.47 -5.61
CA LEU A 96 -8.32 -3.88 -5.26
C LEU A 96 -7.75 -2.92 -4.21
N ARG A 97 -7.18 -3.49 -3.16
CA ARG A 97 -6.50 -2.75 -2.09
C ARG A 97 -5.04 -3.15 -2.01
N VAL A 98 -4.21 -2.29 -1.47
CA VAL A 98 -2.81 -2.64 -1.20
C VAL A 98 -2.75 -3.45 0.09
N ALA A 99 -2.18 -4.65 0.04
CA ALA A 99 -2.04 -5.56 1.18
C ALA A 99 -0.98 -5.05 2.16
N ILE A 100 -1.37 -4.09 2.99
CA ILE A 100 -0.60 -3.59 4.13
C ILE A 100 -1.37 -3.86 5.41
N ARG A 101 -0.69 -3.84 6.56
CA ARG A 101 -1.31 -4.23 7.84
C ARG A 101 -1.93 -5.61 7.74
N CYS A 102 -1.17 -6.55 7.25
CA CYS A 102 -1.57 -7.92 7.01
C CYS A 102 -0.60 -8.89 7.69
N GLY A 103 -1.04 -10.13 7.85
CA GLY A 103 -0.23 -11.22 8.32
C GLY A 103 -0.21 -12.36 7.31
N HIS A 104 0.85 -13.14 7.33
CA HIS A 104 1.04 -14.33 6.54
C HIS A 104 0.95 -15.55 7.44
N ALA A 105 -0.07 -16.36 7.28
CA ALA A 105 -0.24 -17.59 8.05
C ALA A 105 0.48 -18.76 7.36
N ARG A 106 1.35 -19.45 8.10
CA ARG A 106 2.11 -20.61 7.63
C ARG A 106 2.03 -21.71 8.71
N GLY A 107 1.14 -22.67 8.52
CA GLY A 107 0.90 -23.70 9.54
C GLY A 107 0.38 -23.06 10.83
N ASN A 108 1.15 -23.17 11.91
CA ASN A 108 0.84 -22.61 13.23
C ASN A 108 1.55 -21.26 13.50
N GLN A 109 2.19 -20.67 12.51
CA GLN A 109 2.87 -19.39 12.61
C GLN A 109 2.10 -18.31 11.88
N LEU A 110 2.16 -17.09 12.40
CA LEU A 110 1.62 -15.89 11.78
C LEU A 110 2.71 -14.79 11.75
N ASP A 111 3.18 -14.49 10.56
CA ASP A 111 4.18 -13.43 10.33
C ASP A 111 3.45 -12.10 10.08
N LEU A 112 3.57 -11.14 10.98
CA LEU A 112 3.03 -9.80 10.81
C LEU A 112 4.07 -8.90 10.14
N THR A 113 3.65 -8.18 9.09
CA THR A 113 4.54 -7.30 8.34
C THR A 113 4.03 -5.86 8.38
N ALA A 114 4.91 -4.95 8.76
CA ALA A 114 4.67 -3.52 8.71
C ALA A 114 5.90 -2.78 8.17
N GLY A 115 5.70 -1.57 7.69
CA GLY A 115 6.77 -0.72 7.16
C GLY A 115 6.45 0.77 7.30
N ALA A 116 7.48 1.58 7.17
CA ALA A 116 7.39 3.04 7.11
C ALA A 116 7.94 3.55 5.79
N GLY A 117 7.39 4.67 5.32
CA GLY A 117 7.83 5.31 4.08
C GLY A 117 8.98 6.28 4.34
N LEU A 118 10.19 5.89 4.02
CA LEU A 118 11.37 6.72 4.21
C LEU A 118 11.41 7.87 3.20
N VAL A 119 11.64 9.06 3.68
CA VAL A 119 11.80 10.27 2.89
C VAL A 119 13.03 11.05 3.34
N ARG A 120 13.44 12.04 2.55
CA ARG A 120 14.53 12.93 2.97
C ARG A 120 14.18 13.60 4.30
N GLY A 121 15.02 13.40 5.32
CA GLY A 121 14.81 13.91 6.68
C GLY A 121 14.11 12.93 7.62
N SER A 122 13.79 11.71 7.17
CA SER A 122 13.38 10.64 8.09
C SER A 122 14.47 10.36 9.12
N VAL A 123 14.03 10.13 10.36
CA VAL A 123 14.89 9.80 11.51
C VAL A 123 14.64 8.34 11.87
N ALA A 124 15.66 7.51 11.84
CA ALA A 124 15.56 6.05 11.97
C ALA A 124 14.75 5.61 13.21
N GLU A 125 15.00 6.23 14.37
CA GLU A 125 14.32 5.90 15.62
C GLU A 125 12.82 6.18 15.56
N ARG A 126 12.41 7.26 14.88
CA ARG A 126 10.98 7.62 14.71
C ARG A 126 10.28 6.67 13.75
N GLU A 127 10.94 6.33 12.65
CA GLU A 127 10.40 5.37 11.67
C GLU A 127 10.26 3.98 12.30
N LEU A 128 11.23 3.56 13.11
CA LEU A 128 11.16 2.29 13.85
C LEU A 128 10.02 2.29 14.87
N GLN A 129 9.82 3.39 15.60
CA GLN A 129 8.68 3.55 16.50
C GLN A 129 7.34 3.46 15.75
N GLU A 130 7.24 4.09 14.56
CA GLU A 130 6.03 4.01 13.72
C GLU A 130 5.75 2.57 13.28
N VAL A 131 6.78 1.83 12.87
CA VAL A 131 6.65 0.40 12.52
C VAL A 131 6.17 -0.41 13.73
N GLY A 132 6.76 -0.19 14.90
CA GLY A 132 6.36 -0.83 16.15
C GLY A 132 4.88 -0.60 16.48
N LEU A 133 4.42 0.65 16.41
CA LEU A 133 3.00 0.99 16.65
C LEU A 133 2.06 0.27 15.65
N LYS A 134 2.44 0.19 14.38
CA LYS A 134 1.65 -0.53 13.37
C LYS A 134 1.56 -2.03 13.68
N LEU A 135 2.64 -2.65 14.13
CA LEU A 135 2.66 -4.07 14.54
C LEU A 135 1.80 -4.29 15.78
N THR A 136 1.91 -3.42 16.80
CA THR A 136 1.09 -3.51 18.02
C THR A 136 -0.40 -3.46 17.70
N VAL A 137 -0.83 -2.51 16.87
CA VAL A 137 -2.25 -2.41 16.49
C VAL A 137 -2.75 -3.68 15.80
N MET A 138 -1.94 -4.32 14.97
CA MET A 138 -2.31 -5.59 14.33
C MET A 138 -2.38 -6.74 15.34
N ALA A 139 -1.41 -6.82 16.24
CA ALA A 139 -1.36 -7.85 17.27
C ALA A 139 -2.54 -7.73 18.26
N ASP A 140 -2.91 -6.52 18.66
CA ASP A 140 -4.08 -6.24 19.49
C ASP A 140 -5.39 -6.70 18.83
N GLN A 141 -5.57 -6.43 17.54
CA GLN A 141 -6.77 -6.83 16.81
C GLN A 141 -6.89 -8.34 16.62
N LEU A 142 -5.78 -9.06 16.73
CA LEU A 142 -5.73 -10.52 16.62
C LEU A 142 -5.67 -11.22 17.98
N ASP A 143 -5.83 -10.46 19.08
CA ASP A 143 -5.71 -10.96 20.46
C ASP A 143 -4.38 -11.68 20.76
N LEU A 144 -3.32 -11.35 19.99
CA LEU A 144 -2.02 -12.02 20.12
C LEU A 144 -1.24 -11.58 21.38
N ILE A 145 -1.60 -10.44 21.97
CA ILE A 145 -0.94 -9.90 23.16
C ILE A 145 -1.61 -10.37 24.45
N SER A 146 -2.83 -10.88 24.39
CA SER A 146 -3.59 -11.37 25.55
C SER A 146 -3.17 -12.75 26.07
N GLY A 147 -2.29 -13.44 25.38
CA GLY A 147 -1.86 -14.82 25.68
C GLY A 147 -0.74 -14.97 26.71
N GLY A 148 -0.39 -13.94 27.45
CA GLY A 148 0.61 -13.94 28.50
C GLY A 148 -0.01 -14.04 29.90
N ARG A 149 -0.65 -15.14 30.26
CA ARG A 149 -0.85 -15.56 31.66
C ARG A 149 -0.35 -16.97 31.86
#